data_8104695f521d314e233c1432de9133d9
#
_entry.id   8104695f521d314e233c1432de9133d9
#
_cell.length_a   1.000
_cell.length_b   1.000
_cell.length_c   1.000
_cell.angle_alpha   90.00
_cell.angle_beta   90.00
_cell.angle_gamma   90.00
#
_symmetry.space_group_name_H-M   'P 1'
#
loop_
_entity.id
_entity.type
_entity.pdbx_description
1 polymer ?
#
loop_
_entity_poly.entity_id
_entity_poly.type
_entity_poly.pdbx_seq_one_letter_code
_entity_poly.pdbx_strand_id
1 'polypeptide(L)'
;MKNLSEFDLVKSMVLMESEMMSIKESILEQLIIEGVDDPGILKCIFMAGGPGSGKTYTAKEIFGVGKGDLDSVSATGLKVVNSDTAFESQLKKNGIDPKDLGRIEKEEPELWDKITKEPGGIRDRAKKLTQMQQSFYEAGRLGMIIDGTGDDFTKLKKKKERAEDLGYDTYMVFVNTSLEVALERNKNRGRTLSDELVTSKWKVCQENLGKFHQLFGGNFSIVDNTVYKPVDKAVQKVINTFIRKPIYNKIGLKWIETARLLKKNNFIK
;
A
#
# COMPACT_ATOMS: atom_id res chain seq x y z
N MET A 1 -28.48 -22.09 4.12
CA MET A 1 -28.24 -20.65 4.08
C MET A 1 -28.28 -20.11 5.49
N LYS A 2 -27.15 -19.85 6.15
CA LYS A 2 -27.16 -19.10 7.40
C LYS A 2 -27.27 -17.63 7.01
N ASN A 3 -28.48 -17.06 7.18
CA ASN A 3 -28.60 -15.61 7.22
C ASN A 3 -27.59 -15.14 8.26
N LEU A 4 -26.71 -14.23 7.89
CA LEU A 4 -25.92 -13.48 8.86
C LEU A 4 -26.95 -12.90 9.83
N SER A 5 -26.95 -13.38 11.07
CA SER A 5 -27.90 -12.91 12.06
C SER A 5 -27.61 -11.42 12.33
N GLU A 6 -28.61 -10.69 12.78
CA GLU A 6 -28.42 -9.30 13.24
C GLU A 6 -27.27 -9.21 14.25
N PHE A 7 -27.05 -10.25 15.01
CA PHE A 7 -25.95 -10.43 15.94
C PHE A 7 -24.57 -10.50 15.24
N ASP A 8 -24.47 -11.19 14.10
CA ASP A 8 -23.22 -11.26 13.32
C ASP A 8 -22.87 -9.91 12.68
N LEU A 9 -23.90 -9.14 12.29
CA LEU A 9 -23.75 -7.79 11.78
C LEU A 9 -23.23 -6.83 12.88
N VAL A 10 -23.87 -6.85 14.05
CA VAL A 10 -23.45 -6.05 15.21
C VAL A 10 -22.04 -6.43 15.66
N LYS A 11 -21.73 -7.72 15.75
CA LYS A 11 -20.37 -8.21 16.06
C LYS A 11 -19.33 -7.73 15.06
N SER A 12 -19.68 -7.72 13.76
CA SER A 12 -18.83 -7.22 12.69
C SER A 12 -18.59 -5.70 12.82
N MET A 13 -19.61 -4.93 13.21
CA MET A 13 -19.49 -3.49 13.44
C MET A 13 -18.62 -3.19 14.66
N VAL A 14 -18.82 -3.90 15.77
CA VAL A 14 -18.00 -3.74 17.00
C VAL A 14 -16.53 -4.09 16.74
N LEU A 15 -16.26 -5.16 15.97
CA LEU A 15 -14.89 -5.51 15.59
C LEU A 15 -14.25 -4.44 14.71
N MET A 16 -15.01 -3.84 13.78
CA MET A 16 -14.52 -2.75 12.93
C MET A 16 -14.22 -1.49 13.76
N GLU A 17 -15.06 -1.13 14.71
CA GLU A 17 -14.82 -0.01 15.62
C GLU A 17 -13.58 -0.25 16.51
N SER A 18 -13.41 -1.46 17.04
CA SER A 18 -12.24 -1.83 17.83
C SER A 18 -10.94 -1.75 17.00
N GLU A 19 -10.97 -2.21 15.75
CA GLU A 19 -9.82 -2.08 14.84
C GLU A 19 -9.53 -0.61 14.50
N MET A 20 -10.56 0.19 14.30
CA MET A 20 -10.43 1.64 14.09
C MET A 20 -9.78 2.33 15.29
N MET A 21 -10.18 1.97 16.50
CA MET A 21 -9.58 2.52 17.72
C MET A 21 -8.10 2.11 17.85
N SER A 22 -7.78 0.84 17.64
CA SER A 22 -6.39 0.34 17.67
C SER A 22 -5.49 1.02 16.63
N ILE A 23 -6.00 1.22 15.41
CA ILE A 23 -5.29 1.96 14.36
C ILE A 23 -5.06 3.42 14.79
N LYS A 24 -6.06 4.07 15.36
CA LYS A 24 -5.97 5.46 15.84
C LYS A 24 -4.93 5.60 16.96
N GLU A 25 -4.91 4.69 17.92
CA GLU A 25 -3.94 4.68 19.01
C GLU A 25 -2.51 4.47 18.48
N SER A 26 -2.30 3.47 17.62
CA SER A 26 -1.01 3.22 16.99
C SER A 26 -0.48 4.41 16.20
N ILE A 27 -1.36 5.13 15.48
CA ILE A 27 -0.97 6.32 14.73
C ILE A 27 -0.64 7.49 15.65
N LEU A 28 -1.40 7.68 16.74
CA LEU A 28 -1.10 8.71 17.72
C LEU A 28 0.26 8.47 18.40
N GLU A 29 0.58 7.24 18.75
CA GLU A 29 1.88 6.87 19.30
C GLU A 29 3.01 7.15 18.30
N GLN A 30 2.83 6.81 17.03
CA GLN A 30 3.81 7.08 15.97
C GLN A 30 3.99 8.58 15.72
N LEU A 31 2.91 9.37 15.74
CA LEU A 31 2.98 10.83 15.64
C LEU A 31 3.78 11.47 16.78
N ILE A 32 3.69 10.88 17.98
CA ILE A 32 4.47 11.33 19.14
C ILE A 32 5.95 11.00 18.99
N ILE A 33 6.27 9.83 18.44
CA ILE A 33 7.66 9.34 18.30
C ILE A 33 8.39 10.02 17.12
N GLU A 34 7.76 10.08 15.95
CA GLU A 34 8.43 10.54 14.73
C GLU A 34 8.60 12.06 14.69
N GLY A 35 7.56 12.81 15.03
CA GLY A 35 7.62 14.26 14.98
C GLY A 35 7.97 14.86 13.61
N VAL A 36 8.08 16.17 13.57
CA VAL A 36 8.32 16.94 12.31
C VAL A 36 9.74 16.79 11.75
N ASP A 37 10.64 16.24 12.53
CA ASP A 37 12.05 16.05 12.14
C ASP A 37 12.36 14.63 11.63
N ASP A 38 11.34 13.76 11.55
CA ASP A 38 11.50 12.43 10.99
C ASP A 38 11.87 12.49 9.50
N PRO A 39 12.96 11.82 9.06
CA PRO A 39 13.39 11.86 7.66
C PRO A 39 12.35 11.31 6.68
N GLY A 40 11.43 10.46 7.16
CA GLY A 40 10.36 9.88 6.35
C GLY A 40 9.15 10.79 6.19
N ILE A 41 9.04 11.86 6.98
CA ILE A 41 7.86 12.73 6.97
C ILE A 41 7.70 13.42 5.60
N LEU A 42 6.46 13.51 5.13
CA LEU A 42 6.13 14.08 3.83
C LEU A 42 6.79 13.39 2.62
N LYS A 43 7.22 12.14 2.76
CA LYS A 43 7.66 11.29 1.65
C LYS A 43 6.57 10.29 1.30
N CYS A 44 6.18 10.23 0.03
CA CYS A 44 5.19 9.27 -0.47
C CYS A 44 5.78 8.49 -1.64
N ILE A 45 5.98 7.19 -1.44
CA ILE A 45 6.48 6.27 -2.46
C ILE A 45 5.32 5.45 -3.00
N PHE A 46 5.08 5.54 -4.29
CA PHE A 46 4.14 4.70 -5.01
C PHE A 46 4.87 3.47 -5.53
N MET A 47 4.37 2.29 -5.22
CA MET A 47 4.82 1.04 -5.83
C MET A 47 3.79 0.57 -6.84
N ALA A 48 4.24 0.19 -8.03
CA ALA A 48 3.40 -0.37 -9.07
C ALA A 48 4.07 -1.58 -9.73
N GLY A 49 3.28 -2.44 -10.35
CA GLY A 49 3.71 -3.64 -11.05
C GLY A 49 2.60 -4.68 -11.08
N GLY A 50 2.50 -5.45 -12.15
CA GLY A 50 1.47 -6.46 -12.35
C GLY A 50 1.46 -7.57 -11.29
N PRO A 51 0.44 -8.43 -11.28
CA PRO A 51 0.45 -9.65 -10.50
C PRO A 51 1.71 -10.48 -10.84
N GLY A 52 2.35 -11.10 -9.85
CA GLY A 52 3.58 -11.88 -10.08
C GLY A 52 4.85 -11.06 -10.29
N SER A 53 4.81 -9.72 -10.38
CA SER A 53 6.03 -8.90 -10.57
C SER A 53 7.00 -8.94 -9.39
N GLY A 54 6.56 -9.36 -8.20
CA GLY A 54 7.41 -9.45 -7.01
C GLY A 54 7.51 -8.16 -6.22
N LYS A 55 6.50 -7.29 -6.24
CA LYS A 55 6.43 -6.05 -5.44
C LYS A 55 6.75 -6.26 -3.97
N THR A 56 6.14 -7.28 -3.35
CA THR A 56 6.38 -7.60 -1.93
C THR A 56 7.85 -7.93 -1.66
N TYR A 57 8.49 -8.69 -2.56
CA TYR A 57 9.93 -8.96 -2.45
C TYR A 57 10.74 -7.67 -2.57
N THR A 58 10.45 -6.86 -3.59
CA THR A 58 11.12 -5.57 -3.80
C THR A 58 10.92 -4.62 -2.61
N ALA A 59 9.72 -4.58 -2.04
CA ALA A 59 9.45 -3.78 -0.84
C ALA A 59 10.28 -4.24 0.38
N LYS A 60 10.45 -5.55 0.55
CA LYS A 60 11.32 -6.12 1.61
C LYS A 60 12.79 -5.75 1.41
N GLU A 61 13.27 -5.85 0.20
CA GLU A 61 14.66 -5.56 -0.14
C GLU A 61 15.01 -4.07 0.00
N ILE A 62 14.15 -3.19 -0.51
CA ILE A 62 14.41 -1.74 -0.53
C ILE A 62 14.08 -1.09 0.81
N PHE A 63 12.93 -1.41 1.38
CA PHE A 63 12.39 -0.68 2.53
C PHE A 63 12.42 -1.49 3.84
N GLY A 64 12.78 -2.77 3.79
CA GLY A 64 12.75 -3.65 4.96
C GLY A 64 11.35 -3.96 5.47
N VAL A 65 10.33 -3.90 4.61
CA VAL A 65 8.93 -4.23 4.96
C VAL A 65 8.82 -5.71 5.34
N GLY A 66 8.09 -6.03 6.42
CA GLY A 66 7.82 -7.41 6.83
C GLY A 66 9.00 -8.13 7.49
N LYS A 67 9.93 -7.40 8.10
CA LYS A 67 10.99 -7.96 8.97
C LYS A 67 10.61 -7.97 10.46
N GLY A 68 9.39 -7.59 10.82
CA GLY A 68 8.87 -7.55 12.19
C GLY A 68 7.40 -7.89 12.26
N ASP A 69 6.84 -7.92 13.48
CA ASP A 69 5.43 -8.27 13.75
C ASP A 69 4.41 -7.28 13.15
N LEU A 70 4.87 -6.12 12.69
CA LEU A 70 4.06 -5.09 12.05
C LEU A 70 4.45 -4.97 10.58
N ASP A 71 3.72 -5.66 9.70
CA ASP A 71 3.84 -5.51 8.24
C ASP A 71 3.50 -4.08 7.73
N SER A 72 3.17 -3.18 8.64
CA SER A 72 2.68 -1.84 8.35
C SER A 72 3.76 -0.74 8.36
N VAL A 73 4.97 -1.04 8.86
CA VAL A 73 6.07 -0.06 8.94
C VAL A 73 7.33 -0.63 8.31
N SER A 74 8.00 0.18 7.49
CA SER A 74 9.28 -0.18 6.88
C SER A 74 10.45 0.12 7.83
N ALA A 75 11.62 -0.47 7.58
CA ALA A 75 12.85 -0.14 8.30
C ALA A 75 13.29 1.34 8.12
N THR A 76 12.72 2.03 7.14
CA THR A 76 12.95 3.47 6.88
C THR A 76 11.92 4.36 7.59
N GLY A 77 11.02 3.81 8.41
CA GLY A 77 9.95 4.55 9.08
C GLY A 77 8.72 4.82 8.21
N LEU A 78 8.73 4.50 6.91
CA LEU A 78 7.59 4.71 6.02
C LEU A 78 6.48 3.70 6.33
N LYS A 79 5.24 4.17 6.39
CA LYS A 79 4.04 3.36 6.66
C LYS A 79 3.54 2.70 5.37
N VAL A 80 3.23 1.42 5.45
CA VAL A 80 2.75 0.66 4.27
C VAL A 80 1.24 0.76 4.16
N VAL A 81 0.76 1.25 3.02
CA VAL A 81 -0.66 1.31 2.67
C VAL A 81 -0.92 0.24 1.61
N ASN A 82 -1.46 -0.91 2.03
CA ASN A 82 -1.72 -2.05 1.16
C ASN A 82 -3.07 -2.72 1.50
N SER A 83 -4.03 -2.62 0.57
CA SER A 83 -5.35 -3.23 0.76
C SER A 83 -5.37 -4.75 0.60
N ASP A 84 -4.33 -5.36 0.04
CA ASP A 84 -4.28 -6.82 -0.09
C ASP A 84 -3.91 -7.47 1.24
N THR A 85 -2.96 -6.90 1.98
CA THR A 85 -2.63 -7.34 3.35
C THR A 85 -3.84 -7.20 4.27
N ALA A 86 -4.54 -6.07 4.22
CA ALA A 86 -5.77 -5.88 4.98
C ALA A 86 -6.85 -6.91 4.60
N PHE A 87 -6.99 -7.24 3.33
CA PHE A 87 -7.94 -8.24 2.86
C PHE A 87 -7.61 -9.65 3.36
N GLU A 88 -6.35 -10.07 3.28
CA GLU A 88 -5.92 -11.37 3.80
C GLU A 88 -6.12 -11.48 5.31
N SER A 89 -5.86 -10.41 6.05
CA SER A 89 -6.15 -10.36 7.50
C SER A 89 -7.65 -10.51 7.77
N GLN A 90 -8.49 -9.79 7.04
CA GLN A 90 -9.94 -9.88 7.18
C GLN A 90 -10.50 -11.27 6.80
N LEU A 91 -9.95 -11.93 5.78
CA LEU A 91 -10.30 -13.31 5.42
C LEU A 91 -10.05 -14.26 6.59
N LYS A 92 -8.84 -14.23 7.15
CA LYS A 92 -8.45 -15.07 8.29
C LYS A 92 -9.37 -14.85 9.52
N LYS A 93 -9.69 -13.57 9.81
CA LYS A 93 -10.63 -13.22 10.90
C LYS A 93 -12.05 -13.77 10.69
N ASN A 94 -12.45 -13.94 9.43
CA ASN A 94 -13.72 -14.55 9.07
C ASN A 94 -13.62 -16.08 8.83
N GLY A 95 -12.53 -16.73 9.25
CA GLY A 95 -12.33 -18.17 9.14
C GLY A 95 -12.08 -18.68 7.71
N ILE A 96 -11.69 -17.79 6.79
CA ILE A 96 -11.40 -18.14 5.40
C ILE A 96 -9.89 -18.14 5.19
N ASP A 97 -9.31 -19.27 4.78
CA ASP A 97 -7.91 -19.32 4.35
C ASP A 97 -7.78 -18.59 3.01
N PRO A 98 -6.90 -17.58 2.89
CA PRO A 98 -6.64 -16.92 1.61
C PRO A 98 -6.28 -17.87 0.46
N LYS A 99 -5.76 -19.06 0.76
CA LYS A 99 -5.44 -20.10 -0.22
C LYS A 99 -6.69 -20.69 -0.87
N ASP A 100 -7.81 -20.71 -0.16
CA ASP A 100 -9.07 -21.27 -0.66
C ASP A 100 -9.77 -20.34 -1.66
N LEU A 101 -9.35 -19.09 -1.79
CA LEU A 101 -10.03 -18.11 -2.66
C LEU A 101 -10.14 -18.58 -4.12
N GLY A 102 -9.12 -19.24 -4.66
CA GLY A 102 -9.17 -19.76 -6.03
C GLY A 102 -10.18 -20.91 -6.20
N ARG A 103 -10.40 -21.73 -5.17
CA ARG A 103 -11.43 -22.76 -5.14
C ARG A 103 -12.81 -22.11 -4.99
N ILE A 104 -12.96 -21.20 -4.03
CA ILE A 104 -14.22 -20.48 -3.78
C ILE A 104 -14.70 -19.73 -5.03
N GLU A 105 -13.80 -19.09 -5.76
CA GLU A 105 -14.13 -18.39 -7.02
C GLU A 105 -14.77 -19.32 -8.05
N LYS A 106 -14.29 -20.57 -8.15
CA LYS A 106 -14.74 -21.54 -9.15
C LYS A 106 -15.95 -22.36 -8.71
N GLU A 107 -15.96 -22.76 -7.45
CA GLU A 107 -16.92 -23.75 -6.95
C GLU A 107 -18.07 -23.11 -6.16
N GLU A 108 -17.86 -21.90 -5.60
CA GLU A 108 -18.80 -21.22 -4.72
C GLU A 108 -19.03 -19.75 -5.14
N PRO A 109 -19.56 -19.48 -6.36
CA PRO A 109 -19.66 -18.13 -6.91
C PRO A 109 -20.47 -17.15 -6.05
N GLU A 110 -21.50 -17.61 -5.36
CA GLU A 110 -22.28 -16.79 -4.44
C GLU A 110 -21.43 -16.34 -3.23
N LEU A 111 -20.62 -17.24 -2.67
CA LEU A 111 -19.72 -16.91 -1.58
C LEU A 111 -18.61 -15.99 -2.05
N TRP A 112 -18.07 -16.23 -3.26
CA TRP A 112 -17.10 -15.35 -3.90
C TRP A 112 -17.61 -13.91 -4.03
N ASP A 113 -18.85 -13.74 -4.49
CA ASP A 113 -19.47 -12.43 -4.65
C ASP A 113 -19.67 -11.72 -3.31
N LYS A 114 -20.12 -12.44 -2.27
CA LYS A 114 -20.19 -11.92 -0.89
C LYS A 114 -18.85 -11.46 -0.36
N ILE A 115 -17.77 -12.20 -0.63
CA ILE A 115 -16.43 -11.86 -0.19
C ILE A 115 -15.89 -10.63 -0.93
N THR A 116 -16.10 -10.55 -2.27
CA THR A 116 -15.30 -9.67 -3.13
C THR A 116 -16.08 -8.51 -3.74
N LYS A 117 -17.39 -8.64 -3.95
CA LYS A 117 -18.19 -7.68 -4.73
C LYS A 117 -19.25 -6.97 -3.89
N GLU A 118 -19.84 -7.63 -2.91
CA GLU A 118 -20.92 -7.03 -2.13
C GLU A 118 -20.46 -5.81 -1.32
N PRO A 119 -21.28 -4.74 -1.26
CA PRO A 119 -21.08 -3.65 -0.32
C PRO A 119 -21.09 -4.18 1.13
N GLY A 120 -20.07 -3.81 1.92
CA GLY A 120 -19.91 -4.36 3.27
C GLY A 120 -19.29 -5.76 3.33
N GLY A 121 -18.99 -6.38 2.18
CA GLY A 121 -18.25 -7.64 2.10
C GLY A 121 -16.80 -7.50 2.59
N ILE A 122 -16.12 -8.63 2.72
CA ILE A 122 -14.76 -8.67 3.30
C ILE A 122 -13.80 -7.75 2.53
N ARG A 123 -13.86 -7.75 1.19
CA ARG A 123 -13.01 -6.90 0.34
C ARG A 123 -13.33 -5.41 0.48
N ASP A 124 -14.61 -5.06 0.60
CA ASP A 124 -15.04 -3.68 0.78
C ASP A 124 -14.58 -3.14 2.15
N ARG A 125 -14.75 -3.92 3.22
CA ARG A 125 -14.25 -3.58 4.56
C ARG A 125 -12.74 -3.38 4.57
N ALA A 126 -11.98 -4.29 3.95
CA ALA A 126 -10.53 -4.15 3.85
C ALA A 126 -10.09 -2.88 3.12
N LYS A 127 -10.80 -2.49 2.05
CA LYS A 127 -10.55 -1.23 1.34
C LYS A 127 -10.84 -0.02 2.24
N LYS A 128 -11.98 -0.02 2.95
CA LYS A 128 -12.36 1.08 3.87
C LYS A 128 -11.35 1.25 5.00
N LEU A 129 -10.91 0.15 5.62
CA LEU A 129 -9.88 0.17 6.65
C LEU A 129 -8.56 0.77 6.13
N THR A 130 -8.12 0.33 4.95
CA THR A 130 -6.89 0.85 4.34
C THR A 130 -7.02 2.34 3.98
N GLN A 131 -8.16 2.78 3.48
CA GLN A 131 -8.41 4.20 3.18
C GLN A 131 -8.39 5.06 4.44
N MET A 132 -8.99 4.57 5.51
CA MET A 132 -8.99 5.25 6.80
C MET A 132 -7.58 5.32 7.39
N GLN A 133 -6.83 4.22 7.36
CA GLN A 133 -5.43 4.19 7.78
C GLN A 133 -4.60 5.21 6.98
N GLN A 134 -4.75 5.25 5.66
CA GLN A 134 -4.09 6.24 4.81
C GLN A 134 -4.47 7.67 5.19
N SER A 135 -5.76 7.94 5.47
CA SER A 135 -6.22 9.28 5.88
C SER A 135 -5.57 9.74 7.19
N PHE A 136 -5.36 8.84 8.14
CA PHE A 136 -4.63 9.17 9.37
C PHE A 136 -3.15 9.49 9.10
N TYR A 137 -2.48 8.70 8.26
CA TYR A 137 -1.10 8.98 7.87
C TYR A 137 -0.99 10.33 7.15
N GLU A 138 -1.93 10.63 6.25
CA GLU A 138 -2.03 11.93 5.58
C GLU A 138 -2.25 13.08 6.57
N ALA A 139 -3.12 12.91 7.57
CA ALA A 139 -3.36 13.92 8.60
C ALA A 139 -2.09 14.23 9.41
N GLY A 140 -1.32 13.19 9.75
CA GLY A 140 -0.03 13.31 10.44
C GLY A 140 1.15 13.69 9.56
N ARG A 141 0.96 13.77 8.24
CA ARG A 141 2.06 13.97 7.27
C ARG A 141 3.15 12.89 7.35
N LEU A 142 2.78 11.69 7.82
CA LEU A 142 3.72 10.57 7.95
C LEU A 142 4.17 10.07 6.59
N GLY A 143 5.42 9.62 6.50
CA GLY A 143 5.94 9.00 5.29
C GLY A 143 5.20 7.71 4.93
N MET A 144 4.89 7.50 3.64
CA MET A 144 4.07 6.39 3.17
C MET A 144 4.68 5.64 2.00
N ILE A 145 4.40 4.33 1.95
CA ILE A 145 4.53 3.48 0.77
C ILE A 145 3.13 3.06 0.36
N ILE A 146 2.65 3.51 -0.79
CA ILE A 146 1.34 3.14 -1.35
C ILE A 146 1.56 2.01 -2.35
N ASP A 147 1.18 0.78 -1.98
CA ASP A 147 1.27 -0.38 -2.87
C ASP A 147 0.03 -0.47 -3.76
N GLY A 148 0.25 -0.66 -5.05
CA GLY A 148 -0.79 -0.83 -6.05
C GLY A 148 -0.33 -1.69 -7.23
N THR A 149 -1.28 -2.11 -8.07
CA THR A 149 -0.97 -2.90 -9.28
C THR A 149 -0.45 -2.02 -10.43
N GLY A 150 -0.85 -0.75 -10.48
CA GLY A 150 -0.51 0.14 -11.58
C GLY A 150 -1.34 -0.08 -12.84
N ASP A 151 -2.44 -0.84 -12.74
CA ASP A 151 -3.38 -1.09 -13.83
C ASP A 151 -4.36 0.08 -14.05
N ASP A 152 -4.55 0.95 -13.07
CA ASP A 152 -5.38 2.16 -13.16
C ASP A 152 -4.52 3.43 -13.05
N PHE A 153 -4.09 3.94 -14.20
CA PHE A 153 -3.28 5.16 -14.29
C PHE A 153 -4.02 6.38 -13.72
N THR A 154 -5.31 6.53 -14.03
CA THR A 154 -6.10 7.70 -13.61
C THR A 154 -6.24 7.75 -12.10
N LYS A 155 -6.51 6.62 -11.47
CA LYS A 155 -6.61 6.52 -10.02
C LYS A 155 -5.27 6.82 -9.34
N LEU A 156 -4.16 6.30 -9.88
CA LEU A 156 -2.84 6.54 -9.32
C LEU A 156 -2.42 8.01 -9.49
N LYS A 157 -2.70 8.62 -10.64
CA LYS A 157 -2.50 10.05 -10.88
C LYS A 157 -3.22 10.90 -9.84
N LYS A 158 -4.51 10.65 -9.60
CA LYS A 158 -5.30 11.36 -8.57
C LYS A 158 -4.72 11.20 -7.16
N LYS A 159 -4.23 9.99 -6.83
CA LYS A 159 -3.57 9.77 -5.53
C LYS A 159 -2.26 10.56 -5.40
N LYS A 160 -1.47 10.63 -6.47
CA LYS A 160 -0.24 11.44 -6.51
C LYS A 160 -0.56 12.92 -6.32
N GLU A 161 -1.48 13.46 -7.12
CA GLU A 161 -1.93 14.86 -7.03
C GLU A 161 -2.39 15.20 -5.61
N ARG A 162 -3.26 14.36 -5.02
CA ARG A 162 -3.71 14.52 -3.63
C ARG A 162 -2.53 14.53 -2.63
N ALA A 163 -1.56 13.63 -2.78
CA ALA A 163 -0.39 13.63 -1.91
C ALA A 163 0.43 14.92 -2.05
N GLU A 164 0.63 15.41 -3.27
CA GLU A 164 1.36 16.66 -3.53
C GLU A 164 0.62 17.88 -3.01
N ASP A 165 -0.70 17.93 -3.10
CA ASP A 165 -1.56 18.97 -2.52
C ASP A 165 -1.49 19.00 -0.98
N LEU A 166 -1.23 17.85 -0.36
CA LEU A 166 -0.98 17.72 1.08
C LEU A 166 0.46 18.05 1.48
N GLY A 167 1.34 18.34 0.52
CA GLY A 167 2.72 18.72 0.76
C GLY A 167 3.76 17.61 0.64
N TYR A 168 3.36 16.41 0.22
CA TYR A 168 4.30 15.30 0.01
C TYR A 168 5.18 15.51 -1.21
N ASP A 169 6.46 15.13 -1.09
CA ASP A 169 7.27 14.75 -2.24
C ASP A 169 6.91 13.34 -2.65
N THR A 170 6.73 13.10 -3.95
CA THR A 170 6.29 11.82 -4.48
C THR A 170 7.37 11.12 -5.29
N TYR A 171 7.41 9.79 -5.23
CA TYR A 171 8.33 8.93 -5.98
C TYR A 171 7.61 7.67 -6.45
N MET A 172 8.02 7.12 -7.59
CA MET A 172 7.49 5.86 -8.12
C MET A 172 8.59 4.80 -8.19
N VAL A 173 8.30 3.63 -7.66
CA VAL A 173 9.06 2.39 -7.89
C VAL A 173 8.17 1.44 -8.70
N PHE A 174 8.51 1.28 -9.98
CA PHE A 174 7.80 0.35 -10.86
C PHE A 174 8.56 -0.98 -10.89
N VAL A 175 7.89 -2.06 -10.43
CA VAL A 175 8.46 -3.41 -10.42
C VAL A 175 8.03 -4.13 -11.67
N ASN A 176 8.97 -4.31 -12.59
CA ASN A 176 8.78 -4.96 -13.87
C ASN A 176 9.17 -6.46 -13.81
N THR A 177 8.55 -7.27 -14.66
CA THR A 177 8.91 -8.66 -14.90
C THR A 177 8.38 -9.11 -16.26
N SER A 178 8.91 -10.18 -16.84
CA SER A 178 8.32 -10.76 -18.04
C SER A 178 6.95 -11.43 -17.73
N LEU A 179 6.13 -11.59 -18.75
CA LEU A 179 4.80 -12.21 -18.60
C LEU A 179 4.94 -13.67 -18.15
N GLU A 180 5.90 -14.40 -18.73
CA GLU A 180 6.15 -15.81 -18.42
C GLU A 180 6.47 -16.00 -16.94
N VAL A 181 7.37 -15.17 -16.41
CA VAL A 181 7.75 -15.19 -14.98
C VAL A 181 6.59 -14.77 -14.09
N ALA A 182 5.79 -13.80 -14.54
CA ALA A 182 4.59 -13.38 -13.79
C ALA A 182 3.57 -14.53 -13.65
N LEU A 183 3.32 -15.27 -14.74
CA LEU A 183 2.45 -16.44 -14.77
C LEU A 183 3.00 -17.60 -13.93
N GLU A 184 4.28 -17.90 -14.03
CA GLU A 184 4.94 -18.94 -13.23
C GLU A 184 4.83 -18.62 -11.72
N ARG A 185 5.16 -17.39 -11.34
CA ARG A 185 5.07 -16.97 -9.93
C ARG A 185 3.65 -16.97 -9.42
N ASN A 186 2.67 -16.62 -10.27
CA ASN A 186 1.25 -16.66 -9.89
C ASN A 186 0.82 -18.09 -9.54
N LYS A 187 1.26 -19.12 -10.28
CA LYS A 187 0.96 -20.54 -10.00
C LYS A 187 1.51 -21.01 -8.65
N ASN A 188 2.65 -20.46 -8.23
CA ASN A 188 3.32 -20.81 -6.99
C ASN A 188 2.87 -19.97 -5.76
N ARG A 189 1.84 -19.09 -5.92
CA ARG A 189 1.31 -18.29 -4.81
C ARG A 189 0.24 -19.06 -4.04
N GLY A 190 0.14 -18.74 -2.76
CA GLY A 190 -0.98 -19.22 -1.93
C GLY A 190 -2.36 -18.76 -2.41
N ARG A 191 -2.43 -17.64 -3.15
CA ARG A 191 -3.63 -17.16 -3.83
C ARG A 191 -3.31 -16.98 -5.31
N THR A 192 -3.82 -17.87 -6.14
CA THR A 192 -3.65 -17.84 -7.60
C THR A 192 -4.77 -17.03 -8.25
N LEU A 193 -4.43 -16.32 -9.33
CA LEU A 193 -5.37 -15.67 -10.25
C LEU A 193 -5.42 -16.48 -11.54
N SER A 194 -6.47 -16.31 -12.35
CA SER A 194 -6.49 -16.93 -13.68
C SER A 194 -5.38 -16.36 -14.58
N ASP A 195 -4.86 -17.16 -15.48
CA ASP A 195 -3.77 -16.75 -16.39
C ASP A 195 -4.21 -15.60 -17.30
N GLU A 196 -5.49 -15.56 -17.69
CA GLU A 196 -6.11 -14.48 -18.46
C GLU A 196 -6.09 -13.15 -17.69
N LEU A 197 -6.44 -13.20 -16.40
CA LEU A 197 -6.45 -12.01 -15.55
C LEU A 197 -5.04 -11.48 -15.31
N VAL A 198 -4.07 -12.38 -15.06
CA VAL A 198 -2.65 -12.01 -14.91
C VAL A 198 -2.14 -11.35 -16.19
N THR A 199 -2.41 -11.97 -17.36
CA THR A 199 -2.00 -11.47 -18.66
C THR A 199 -2.61 -10.10 -18.97
N SER A 200 -3.91 -9.95 -18.74
CA SER A 200 -4.62 -8.68 -18.96
C SER A 200 -4.04 -7.57 -18.08
N LYS A 201 -3.90 -7.82 -16.78
CA LYS A 201 -3.33 -6.82 -15.84
C LYS A 201 -1.86 -6.51 -16.14
N TRP A 202 -1.07 -7.49 -16.53
CA TRP A 202 0.32 -7.29 -16.94
C TRP A 202 0.42 -6.36 -18.14
N LYS A 203 -0.38 -6.62 -19.20
CA LYS A 203 -0.43 -5.76 -20.41
C LYS A 203 -0.75 -4.32 -20.07
N VAL A 204 -1.81 -4.08 -19.31
CA VAL A 204 -2.22 -2.71 -18.90
C VAL A 204 -1.12 -2.03 -18.06
N CYS A 205 -0.42 -2.77 -17.19
CA CYS A 205 0.71 -2.20 -16.44
C CYS A 205 1.87 -1.80 -17.37
N GLN A 206 2.17 -2.59 -18.41
CA GLN A 206 3.20 -2.23 -19.42
C GLN A 206 2.80 -0.98 -20.21
N GLU A 207 1.54 -0.88 -20.64
CA GLU A 207 1.01 0.30 -21.35
C GLU A 207 1.08 1.58 -20.47
N ASN A 208 0.93 1.43 -19.18
CA ASN A 208 1.00 2.56 -18.24
C ASN A 208 2.42 2.95 -17.82
N LEU A 209 3.44 2.10 -18.06
CA LEU A 209 4.82 2.36 -17.64
C LEU A 209 5.35 3.70 -18.16
N GLY A 210 5.21 3.97 -19.46
CA GLY A 210 5.62 5.23 -20.07
C GLY A 210 4.87 6.45 -19.50
N LYS A 211 3.56 6.30 -19.23
CA LYS A 211 2.74 7.33 -18.61
C LYS A 211 3.19 7.64 -17.18
N PHE A 212 3.55 6.61 -16.41
CA PHE A 212 4.09 6.79 -15.06
C PHE A 212 5.45 7.46 -15.09
N HIS A 213 6.33 7.08 -16.02
CA HIS A 213 7.62 7.74 -16.18
C HIS A 213 7.45 9.25 -16.47
N GLN A 214 6.52 9.62 -17.35
CA GLN A 214 6.22 11.04 -17.61
C GLN A 214 5.62 11.74 -16.38
N LEU A 215 4.72 11.07 -15.65
CA LEU A 215 4.03 11.64 -14.49
C LEU A 215 4.97 11.93 -13.32
N PHE A 216 5.96 11.07 -13.07
CA PHE A 216 6.90 11.19 -11.95
C PHE A 216 8.25 11.82 -12.36
N GLY A 217 8.55 11.90 -13.65
CA GLY A 217 9.78 12.49 -14.16
C GLY A 217 11.04 11.86 -13.53
N GLY A 218 11.92 12.69 -12.98
CA GLY A 218 13.14 12.23 -12.31
C GLY A 218 12.95 11.45 -11.01
N ASN A 219 11.70 11.42 -10.48
CA ASN A 219 11.34 10.65 -9.28
C ASN A 219 10.73 9.30 -9.65
N PHE A 220 11.36 8.59 -10.58
CA PHE A 220 10.90 7.32 -11.09
C PHE A 220 12.04 6.31 -11.19
N SER A 221 11.82 5.10 -10.69
CA SER A 221 12.74 3.98 -10.87
C SER A 221 12.03 2.73 -11.35
N ILE A 222 12.68 1.99 -12.24
CA ILE A 222 12.25 0.64 -12.65
C ILE A 222 13.14 -0.37 -11.93
N VAL A 223 12.52 -1.35 -11.29
CA VAL A 223 13.18 -2.55 -10.76
C VAL A 223 12.83 -3.70 -11.68
N ASP A 224 13.78 -4.20 -12.46
CA ASP A 224 13.60 -5.42 -13.22
C ASP A 224 13.77 -6.63 -12.28
N ASN A 225 12.69 -7.33 -12.07
CA ASN A 225 12.60 -8.53 -11.24
C ASN A 225 12.25 -9.79 -12.07
N THR A 226 12.63 -9.80 -13.35
CA THR A 226 12.46 -10.98 -14.23
C THR A 226 13.30 -12.14 -13.72
N VAL A 227 14.54 -11.88 -13.30
CA VAL A 227 15.41 -12.87 -12.66
C VAL A 227 15.43 -12.61 -11.16
N TYR A 228 15.30 -13.66 -10.35
CA TYR A 228 15.41 -13.55 -8.89
C TYR A 228 16.84 -13.18 -8.49
N LYS A 229 17.04 -11.92 -8.18
CA LYS A 229 18.31 -11.35 -7.73
C LYS A 229 18.03 -10.19 -6.75
N PRO A 230 18.99 -9.86 -5.88
CA PRO A 230 18.89 -8.65 -5.05
C PRO A 230 18.64 -7.42 -5.91
N VAL A 231 17.87 -6.47 -5.38
CA VAL A 231 17.63 -5.20 -6.06
C VAL A 231 18.96 -4.47 -6.28
N ASP A 232 19.14 -3.90 -7.46
CA ASP A 232 20.35 -3.18 -7.83
C ASP A 232 20.69 -2.11 -6.80
N LYS A 233 21.94 -2.09 -6.32
CA LYS A 233 22.43 -1.15 -5.32
C LYS A 233 22.32 0.31 -5.76
N ALA A 234 22.46 0.58 -7.07
CA ALA A 234 22.29 1.94 -7.59
C ALA A 234 20.83 2.39 -7.47
N VAL A 235 19.88 1.53 -7.79
CA VAL A 235 18.44 1.80 -7.60
C VAL A 235 18.11 2.01 -6.13
N GLN A 236 18.59 1.13 -5.25
CA GLN A 236 18.42 1.30 -3.79
C GLN A 236 18.99 2.64 -3.30
N LYS A 237 20.19 3.02 -3.77
CA LYS A 237 20.83 4.28 -3.42
C LYS A 237 19.99 5.48 -3.85
N VAL A 238 19.45 5.48 -5.07
CA VAL A 238 18.59 6.56 -5.58
C VAL A 238 17.34 6.73 -4.71
N ILE A 239 16.65 5.63 -4.41
CA ILE A 239 15.42 5.63 -3.58
C ILE A 239 15.74 6.09 -2.15
N ASN A 240 16.81 5.59 -1.53
CA ASN A 240 17.22 6.01 -0.20
C ASN A 240 17.66 7.49 -0.17
N THR A 241 18.26 7.98 -1.24
CA THR A 241 18.58 9.39 -1.38
C THR A 241 17.32 10.24 -1.44
N PHE A 242 16.29 9.81 -2.18
CA PHE A 242 15.00 10.51 -2.21
C PHE A 242 14.36 10.57 -0.81
N ILE A 243 14.34 9.47 -0.07
CA ILE A 243 13.75 9.42 1.28
C ILE A 243 14.45 10.40 2.22
N ARG A 244 15.79 10.48 2.17
CA ARG A 244 16.61 11.32 3.05
C ARG A 244 16.76 12.77 2.59
N LYS A 245 16.45 13.05 1.34
CA LYS A 245 16.54 14.41 0.77
C LYS A 245 15.57 15.35 1.49
N PRO A 246 15.95 16.59 1.78
CA PRO A 246 15.01 17.59 2.29
C PRO A 246 13.76 17.71 1.41
N ILE A 247 12.64 18.04 2.03
CA ILE A 247 11.37 18.27 1.32
C ILE A 247 11.55 19.48 0.40
N TYR A 248 11.05 19.36 -0.83
CA TYR A 248 11.06 20.46 -1.83
C TYR A 248 9.65 20.95 -2.17
N ASN A 249 8.60 20.22 -1.81
CA ASN A 249 7.21 20.66 -1.99
C ASN A 249 6.95 21.89 -1.10
N LYS A 250 6.55 23.00 -1.72
CA LYS A 250 6.35 24.29 -1.02
C LYS A 250 5.28 24.23 0.06
N ILE A 251 4.22 23.44 -0.15
CA ILE A 251 3.15 23.23 0.84
C ILE A 251 3.73 22.46 2.03
N GLY A 252 4.52 21.43 1.78
CA GLY A 252 5.18 20.63 2.81
C GLY A 252 6.19 21.45 3.61
N LEU A 253 6.99 22.28 2.96
CA LEU A 253 7.93 23.18 3.63
C LEU A 253 7.21 24.13 4.60
N LYS A 254 6.12 24.77 4.13
CA LYS A 254 5.32 25.66 4.98
C LYS A 254 4.71 24.92 6.15
N TRP A 255 4.23 23.70 5.94
CA TRP A 255 3.69 22.85 7.02
C TRP A 255 4.76 22.52 8.07
N ILE A 256 5.97 22.11 7.65
CA ILE A 256 7.10 21.81 8.56
C ILE A 256 7.46 23.04 9.38
N GLU A 257 7.56 24.22 8.75
CA GLU A 257 7.88 25.48 9.43
C GLU A 257 6.83 25.78 10.53
N THR A 258 5.55 25.69 10.17
CA THR A 258 4.44 25.88 11.13
C THR A 258 4.51 24.89 12.28
N ALA A 259 4.70 23.60 11.97
CA ALA A 259 4.76 22.53 12.97
C ALA A 259 5.95 22.71 13.94
N ARG A 260 7.11 23.14 13.43
CA ARG A 260 8.30 23.47 14.26
C ARG A 260 8.03 24.64 15.19
N LEU A 261 7.34 25.69 14.73
CA LEU A 261 6.95 26.81 15.58
C LEU A 261 5.99 26.36 16.70
N LEU A 262 5.00 25.53 16.38
CA LEU A 262 4.07 24.99 17.37
C LEU A 262 4.79 24.09 18.40
N LYS A 263 5.74 23.26 17.95
CA LYS A 263 6.56 22.43 18.85
C LYS A 263 7.43 23.30 19.77
N LYS A 264 8.08 24.33 19.24
CA LYS A 264 8.93 25.26 20.01
C LYS A 264 8.14 25.97 21.10
N ASN A 265 6.88 26.29 20.84
CA ASN A 265 5.99 26.98 21.79
C ASN A 265 5.20 26.03 22.69
N ASN A 266 5.54 24.73 22.75
CA ASN A 266 4.88 23.69 23.54
C ASN A 266 3.37 23.47 23.20
N PHE A 267 2.92 23.86 22.02
CA PHE A 267 1.55 23.58 21.57
C PHE A 267 1.37 22.16 21.02
N ILE A 268 2.48 21.50 20.61
CA ILE A 268 2.54 20.08 20.24
C ILE A 268 3.77 19.45 20.88
N LYS A 269 3.65 18.19 21.33
CA LYS A 269 4.76 17.44 21.93
C LYS A 269 5.47 16.60 20.87
#